data_bb3e6ec577872184178fc431e74b6ebc
#
_entry.id   bb3e6ec577872184178fc431e74b6ebc
#
_cell.length_a   1.000
_cell.length_b   1.000
_cell.length_c   1.000
_cell.angle_alpha   90.00
_cell.angle_beta   90.00
_cell.angle_gamma   90.00
#
_symmetry.space_group_name_H-M   'P 1'
#
loop_
_entity.id
_entity.type
_entity.pdbx_description
1 polymer ?
#
loop_
_entity_poly.entity_id
_entity_poly.type
_entity_poly.pdbx_seq_one_letter_code
_entity_poly.pdbx_strand_id
1 'polypeptide(L)'
;MSGVSIFGLGKVGYTMAACLGVAGHNVVGCDLVTEVVDAINARQHVTAEPGVGERVGQLDQSRLRATTSPEDAVFNSATSIVIVPTPSNVLGGFSLRYVLRVCEAIGAALRRKQDEHTISVASTVLPGASERFVIPALETASGRRIGDGLNYCYNPAFIALGEVVNGLETPDYALIGESDSKSGDRIEALHRSMIRNGAPIVRMKLIEAEISKIACNTHETMRVSFANMLLSLCQEVPGADVDKITGALSYRMGQRFFKGAVPYGGPCWPRDNRALAAFMDAIGVPSLMPRTIDQINAEHAQYLLRKVLAETRSGERVGLLGLSYKPGTPVLDRSFGIDLAGWLVAEGRSVVGWDPMAMNDARSLLGDLITYAPTAEECLSQSSVAVIINPMKEFAAIDWSAAAKTRVLDPWRCLPPAAARKIGTYVALGQGADCSVGEWLSGDLKERLGLLNG
;
A
#
# COMPACT_ATOMS: atom_id res chain seq x y z
N MET A 1 22.88 7.31 -23.22
CA MET A 1 21.90 6.78 -22.26
C MET A 1 22.44 5.47 -21.73
N SER A 2 22.49 5.29 -20.43
CA SER A 2 23.07 4.09 -19.80
C SER A 2 22.04 2.96 -19.75
N GLY A 3 22.45 1.70 -19.94
CA GLY A 3 21.63 0.53 -19.71
C GLY A 3 21.30 0.40 -18.21
N VAL A 4 20.07 -0.02 -17.90
CA VAL A 4 19.59 -0.28 -16.55
C VAL A 4 19.09 -1.72 -16.48
N SER A 5 19.49 -2.48 -15.46
CA SER A 5 18.87 -3.78 -15.17
C SER A 5 17.98 -3.69 -13.93
N ILE A 6 16.85 -4.42 -13.96
CA ILE A 6 15.93 -4.49 -12.83
C ILE A 6 15.75 -5.94 -12.43
N PHE A 7 16.11 -6.26 -11.19
CA PHE A 7 16.00 -7.59 -10.60
C PHE A 7 14.73 -7.70 -9.76
N GLY A 8 13.81 -8.56 -10.23
CA GLY A 8 12.46 -8.71 -9.72
C GLY A 8 11.44 -7.95 -10.58
N LEU A 9 10.67 -8.69 -11.38
CA LEU A 9 9.68 -8.15 -12.34
C LEU A 9 8.24 -8.34 -11.85
N GLY A 10 8.04 -8.24 -10.54
CA GLY A 10 6.73 -8.11 -9.96
C GLY A 10 6.06 -6.77 -10.30
N LYS A 11 4.89 -6.50 -9.69
CA LYS A 11 4.07 -5.30 -9.97
C LYS A 11 4.87 -4.00 -10.01
N VAL A 12 5.77 -3.78 -9.05
CA VAL A 12 6.57 -2.55 -8.97
C VAL A 12 7.75 -2.58 -9.92
N GLY A 13 8.53 -3.67 -9.96
CA GLY A 13 9.73 -3.74 -10.79
C GLY A 13 9.43 -3.68 -12.28
N TYR A 14 8.40 -4.37 -12.75
CA TYR A 14 7.97 -4.29 -14.15
C TYR A 14 7.45 -2.90 -14.51
N THR A 15 6.66 -2.26 -13.63
CA THR A 15 6.22 -0.88 -13.85
C THR A 15 7.40 0.09 -13.91
N MET A 16 8.39 -0.06 -13.02
CA MET A 16 9.61 0.74 -13.03
C MET A 16 10.41 0.53 -14.34
N ALA A 17 10.49 -0.72 -14.82
CA ALA A 17 11.12 -1.04 -16.09
C ALA A 17 10.46 -0.31 -17.28
N ALA A 18 9.12 -0.30 -17.31
CA ALA A 18 8.36 0.41 -18.33
C ALA A 18 8.57 1.93 -18.26
N CYS A 19 8.51 2.53 -17.07
CA CYS A 19 8.72 3.98 -16.89
C CYS A 19 10.12 4.41 -17.29
N LEU A 20 11.17 3.66 -16.91
CA LEU A 20 12.55 3.92 -17.32
C LEU A 20 12.76 3.75 -18.83
N GLY A 21 12.11 2.75 -19.44
CA GLY A 21 12.11 2.57 -20.88
C GLY A 21 11.55 3.78 -21.63
N VAL A 22 10.40 4.30 -21.18
CA VAL A 22 9.77 5.52 -21.73
C VAL A 22 10.63 6.76 -21.46
N ALA A 23 11.35 6.81 -20.33
CA ALA A 23 12.33 7.85 -20.04
C ALA A 23 13.61 7.77 -20.92
N GLY A 24 13.69 6.79 -21.82
CA GLY A 24 14.74 6.67 -22.82
C GLY A 24 15.90 5.74 -22.45
N HIS A 25 15.81 5.00 -21.35
CA HIS A 25 16.82 4.01 -20.98
C HIS A 25 16.62 2.68 -21.71
N ASN A 26 17.71 1.94 -21.91
CA ASN A 26 17.64 0.54 -22.33
C ASN A 26 17.54 -0.32 -21.07
N VAL A 27 16.40 -1.02 -20.88
CA VAL A 27 16.11 -1.75 -19.66
C VAL A 27 16.16 -3.25 -19.92
N VAL A 28 16.92 -3.97 -19.09
CA VAL A 28 16.92 -5.44 -19.04
C VAL A 28 16.32 -5.87 -17.71
N GLY A 29 15.09 -6.38 -17.74
CA GLY A 29 14.46 -6.99 -16.58
C GLY A 29 15.06 -8.38 -16.32
N CYS A 30 15.29 -8.73 -15.05
CA CYS A 30 15.73 -10.07 -14.66
C CYS A 30 14.78 -10.65 -13.61
N ASP A 31 14.22 -11.82 -13.90
CA ASP A 31 13.35 -12.56 -12.98
C ASP A 31 13.65 -14.05 -13.04
N LEU A 32 13.34 -14.77 -11.95
CA LEU A 32 13.52 -16.24 -11.88
C LEU A 32 12.37 -17.00 -12.54
N VAL A 33 11.23 -16.34 -12.74
CA VAL A 33 10.01 -16.95 -13.28
C VAL A 33 10.04 -16.84 -14.80
N THR A 34 10.29 -17.95 -15.49
CA THR A 34 10.42 -17.99 -16.96
C THR A 34 9.17 -17.49 -17.64
N GLU A 35 7.98 -17.83 -17.14
CA GLU A 35 6.69 -17.41 -17.69
C GLU A 35 6.52 -15.88 -17.67
N VAL A 36 7.02 -15.20 -16.64
CA VAL A 36 7.04 -13.73 -16.54
C VAL A 36 7.98 -13.14 -17.59
N VAL A 37 9.17 -13.72 -17.73
CA VAL A 37 10.17 -13.29 -18.71
C VAL A 37 9.64 -13.45 -20.13
N ASP A 38 9.05 -14.59 -20.45
CA ASP A 38 8.50 -14.89 -21.78
C ASP A 38 7.32 -13.96 -22.10
N ALA A 39 6.41 -13.74 -21.14
CA ALA A 39 5.28 -12.84 -21.31
C ALA A 39 5.73 -11.40 -21.58
N ILE A 40 6.74 -10.89 -20.86
CA ILE A 40 7.30 -9.55 -21.09
C ILE A 40 7.92 -9.44 -22.50
N ASN A 41 8.71 -10.45 -22.92
CA ASN A 41 9.32 -10.47 -24.23
C ASN A 41 8.29 -10.61 -25.36
N ALA A 42 7.18 -11.29 -25.11
CA ALA A 42 6.03 -11.38 -26.00
C ALA A 42 5.09 -10.15 -25.94
N ARG A 43 5.42 -9.12 -25.15
CA ARG A 43 4.58 -7.91 -24.95
C ARG A 43 3.19 -8.20 -24.36
N GLN A 44 3.07 -9.26 -23.59
CA GLN A 44 1.86 -9.59 -22.86
C GLN A 44 1.79 -8.79 -21.54
N HIS A 45 0.56 -8.55 -21.08
CA HIS A 45 0.36 -7.88 -19.79
C HIS A 45 0.65 -8.84 -18.63
N VAL A 46 1.66 -8.52 -17.83
CA VAL A 46 2.06 -9.29 -16.63
C VAL A 46 1.58 -8.64 -15.33
N THR A 47 0.92 -7.49 -15.40
CA THR A 47 0.38 -6.78 -14.24
C THR A 47 -0.90 -6.04 -14.58
N ALA A 48 -1.79 -5.92 -13.59
CA ALA A 48 -3.01 -5.12 -13.67
C ALA A 48 -2.81 -3.65 -13.21
N GLU A 49 -1.55 -3.22 -12.98
CA GLU A 49 -1.27 -1.83 -12.58
C GLU A 49 -1.69 -0.84 -13.67
N PRO A 50 -2.49 0.18 -13.34
CA PRO A 50 -2.97 1.16 -14.30
C PRO A 50 -1.84 1.91 -15.01
N GLY A 51 -1.98 2.14 -16.31
CA GLY A 51 -1.05 2.91 -17.12
C GLY A 51 0.24 2.18 -17.55
N VAL A 52 0.49 0.95 -17.07
CA VAL A 52 1.67 0.17 -17.49
C VAL A 52 1.57 -0.29 -18.93
N GLY A 53 0.38 -0.78 -19.34
CA GLY A 53 0.15 -1.22 -20.71
C GLY A 53 0.41 -0.13 -21.75
N GLU A 54 -0.01 1.11 -21.47
CA GLU A 54 0.25 2.27 -22.34
C GLU A 54 1.74 2.55 -22.51
N ARG A 55 2.51 2.43 -21.42
CA ARG A 55 3.97 2.66 -21.43
C ARG A 55 4.69 1.56 -22.18
N VAL A 56 4.34 0.30 -21.92
CA VAL A 56 4.92 -0.85 -22.63
C VAL A 56 4.62 -0.81 -24.11
N GLY A 57 3.41 -0.37 -24.49
CA GLY A 57 3.01 -0.17 -25.89
C GLY A 57 3.84 0.86 -26.66
N GLN A 58 4.55 1.76 -25.97
CA GLN A 58 5.45 2.76 -26.57
C GLN A 58 6.89 2.22 -26.75
N LEU A 59 7.20 1.03 -26.23
CA LEU A 59 8.56 0.48 -26.19
C LEU A 59 8.72 -0.64 -27.21
N ASP A 60 9.86 -0.66 -27.90
CA ASP A 60 10.34 -1.81 -28.64
C ASP A 60 11.26 -2.71 -27.80
N GLN A 61 11.71 -3.84 -28.37
CA GLN A 61 12.57 -4.78 -27.65
C GLN A 61 13.97 -4.22 -27.34
N SER A 62 14.42 -3.18 -28.04
CA SER A 62 15.68 -2.52 -27.75
C SER A 62 15.60 -1.70 -26.46
N ARG A 63 14.39 -1.22 -26.09
CA ARG A 63 14.14 -0.41 -24.91
C ARG A 63 13.76 -1.21 -23.68
N LEU A 64 13.06 -2.32 -23.84
CA LEU A 64 12.69 -3.19 -22.75
C LEU A 64 12.68 -4.65 -23.20
N ARG A 65 13.49 -5.47 -22.57
CA ARG A 65 13.48 -6.92 -22.67
C ARG A 65 13.64 -7.55 -21.29
N ALA A 66 13.38 -8.84 -21.18
CA ALA A 66 13.58 -9.59 -19.96
C ALA A 66 14.45 -10.83 -20.17
N THR A 67 15.09 -11.30 -19.09
CA THR A 67 15.96 -12.47 -19.08
C THR A 67 15.87 -13.20 -17.74
N THR A 68 16.15 -14.50 -17.73
CA THR A 68 16.37 -15.25 -16.49
C THR A 68 17.84 -15.27 -16.06
N SER A 69 18.76 -14.70 -16.87
CA SER A 69 20.20 -14.68 -16.62
C SER A 69 20.64 -13.39 -15.92
N PRO A 70 21.07 -13.44 -14.65
CA PRO A 70 21.68 -12.27 -13.98
C PRO A 70 22.90 -11.72 -14.72
N GLU A 71 23.69 -12.60 -15.33
CA GLU A 71 24.88 -12.22 -16.08
C GLU A 71 24.52 -11.36 -17.31
N ASP A 72 23.53 -11.81 -18.10
CA ASP A 72 23.04 -11.06 -19.26
C ASP A 72 22.50 -9.67 -18.83
N ALA A 73 21.75 -9.59 -17.74
CA ALA A 73 21.23 -8.34 -17.22
C ALA A 73 22.34 -7.38 -16.79
N VAL A 74 23.34 -7.86 -16.05
CA VAL A 74 24.47 -7.05 -15.55
C VAL A 74 25.38 -6.58 -16.70
N PHE A 75 25.69 -7.45 -17.68
CA PHE A 75 26.57 -7.09 -18.79
C PHE A 75 25.97 -6.02 -19.71
N ASN A 76 24.65 -5.97 -19.83
CA ASN A 76 23.93 -5.00 -20.66
C ASN A 76 23.43 -3.76 -19.90
N SER A 77 23.95 -3.52 -18.70
CA SER A 77 23.56 -2.36 -17.88
C SER A 77 24.75 -1.74 -17.17
N ALA A 78 24.67 -0.47 -16.81
CA ALA A 78 25.63 0.23 -15.94
C ALA A 78 25.08 0.38 -14.51
N THR A 79 23.78 0.18 -14.35
CA THR A 79 23.08 0.25 -13.05
C THR A 79 22.14 -0.94 -12.90
N SER A 80 22.19 -1.61 -11.76
CA SER A 80 21.24 -2.67 -11.38
C SER A 80 20.35 -2.21 -10.23
N ILE A 81 19.03 -2.29 -10.41
CA ILE A 81 18.04 -2.00 -9.38
C ILE A 81 17.49 -3.33 -8.85
N VAL A 82 17.57 -3.54 -7.54
CA VAL A 82 17.07 -4.73 -6.86
C VAL A 82 15.74 -4.41 -6.17
N ILE A 83 14.66 -5.04 -6.64
CA ILE A 83 13.31 -4.84 -6.11
C ILE A 83 12.59 -6.19 -5.96
N VAL A 84 13.02 -6.96 -4.98
CA VAL A 84 12.52 -8.29 -4.65
C VAL A 84 11.83 -8.30 -3.28
N PRO A 85 10.97 -9.29 -3.00
CA PRO A 85 10.27 -9.37 -1.71
C PRO A 85 11.23 -9.45 -0.51
N THR A 86 10.88 -8.76 0.58
CA THR A 86 11.50 -8.89 1.90
C THR A 86 10.43 -9.36 2.91
N PRO A 87 10.07 -10.67 2.90
CA PRO A 87 9.01 -11.18 3.76
C PRO A 87 9.35 -11.03 5.23
N SER A 88 8.31 -10.96 6.08
CA SER A 88 8.49 -10.96 7.53
C SER A 88 9.15 -12.27 7.97
N ASN A 89 10.07 -12.17 8.92
CA ASN A 89 10.62 -13.32 9.64
C ASN A 89 9.81 -13.61 10.91
N VAL A 90 10.17 -14.67 11.63
CA VAL A 90 9.47 -15.12 12.86
C VAL A 90 9.60 -14.13 14.03
N LEU A 91 10.56 -13.20 13.99
CA LEU A 91 10.77 -12.16 14.99
C LEU A 91 10.06 -10.84 14.63
N GLY A 92 9.32 -10.80 13.49
CA GLY A 92 8.61 -9.62 13.02
C GLY A 92 9.42 -8.72 12.07
N GLY A 93 10.74 -8.87 12.01
CA GLY A 93 11.60 -8.12 11.09
C GLY A 93 11.54 -8.63 9.64
N PHE A 94 12.39 -8.08 8.76
CA PHE A 94 12.47 -8.49 7.36
C PHE A 94 13.53 -9.56 7.12
N SER A 95 13.23 -10.52 6.24
CA SER A 95 14.21 -11.46 5.72
C SER A 95 14.91 -10.89 4.48
N LEU A 96 16.22 -10.78 4.53
CA LEU A 96 17.05 -10.31 3.42
C LEU A 96 17.41 -11.39 2.39
N ARG A 97 16.95 -12.64 2.59
CA ARG A 97 17.40 -13.80 1.79
C ARG A 97 17.31 -13.61 0.28
N TYR A 98 16.26 -12.96 -0.22
CA TYR A 98 16.12 -12.73 -1.65
C TYR A 98 16.99 -11.57 -2.14
N VAL A 99 17.11 -10.50 -1.36
CA VAL A 99 18.01 -9.37 -1.66
C VAL A 99 19.46 -9.85 -1.73
N LEU A 100 19.92 -10.61 -0.73
CA LEU A 100 21.29 -11.14 -0.69
C LEU A 100 21.55 -12.09 -1.86
N ARG A 101 20.63 -12.99 -2.17
CA ARG A 101 20.76 -13.91 -3.30
C ARG A 101 20.91 -13.17 -4.64
N VAL A 102 20.14 -12.11 -4.86
CA VAL A 102 20.26 -11.28 -6.05
C VAL A 102 21.60 -10.52 -6.06
N CYS A 103 22.00 -9.94 -4.92
CA CYS A 103 23.28 -9.25 -4.80
C CYS A 103 24.49 -10.17 -5.03
N GLU A 104 24.43 -11.41 -4.54
CA GLU A 104 25.44 -12.44 -4.80
C GLU A 104 25.51 -12.78 -6.31
N ALA A 105 24.36 -12.92 -6.98
CA ALA A 105 24.31 -13.17 -8.42
C ALA A 105 24.86 -11.99 -9.25
N ILE A 106 24.50 -10.75 -8.89
CA ILE A 106 25.07 -9.54 -9.49
C ILE A 106 26.59 -9.50 -9.26
N GLY A 107 27.05 -9.71 -8.04
CA GLY A 107 28.48 -9.72 -7.69
C GLY A 107 29.25 -10.75 -8.50
N ALA A 108 28.73 -11.97 -8.62
CA ALA A 108 29.37 -13.01 -9.45
C ALA A 108 29.52 -12.61 -10.93
N ALA A 109 28.51 -11.95 -11.51
CA ALA A 109 28.59 -11.41 -12.86
C ALA A 109 29.65 -10.29 -12.96
N LEU A 110 29.74 -9.43 -11.94
CA LEU A 110 30.71 -8.31 -11.91
C LEU A 110 32.17 -8.75 -11.85
N ARG A 111 32.49 -9.96 -11.40
CA ARG A 111 33.86 -10.51 -11.49
C ARG A 111 34.38 -10.55 -12.92
N ARG A 112 33.50 -10.71 -13.90
CA ARG A 112 33.84 -10.89 -15.32
C ARG A 112 33.62 -9.61 -16.11
N LYS A 113 32.94 -8.62 -15.58
CA LYS A 113 32.73 -7.30 -16.17
C LYS A 113 33.83 -6.36 -15.72
N GLN A 114 34.44 -5.59 -16.64
CA GLN A 114 35.52 -4.65 -16.29
C GLN A 114 34.98 -3.27 -15.89
N ASP A 115 33.85 -2.87 -16.46
CA ASP A 115 33.29 -1.56 -16.24
C ASP A 115 32.77 -1.38 -14.80
N GLU A 116 32.79 -0.14 -14.36
CA GLU A 116 32.19 0.29 -13.12
C GLU A 116 30.66 0.02 -13.12
N HIS A 117 30.11 -0.35 -11.98
CA HIS A 117 28.70 -0.70 -11.88
C HIS A 117 28.06 -0.16 -10.60
N THR A 118 26.84 0.38 -10.73
CA THR A 118 26.06 0.88 -9.59
C THR A 118 24.96 -0.10 -9.24
N ILE A 119 24.84 -0.45 -7.97
CA ILE A 119 23.74 -1.26 -7.45
C ILE A 119 22.82 -0.37 -6.60
N SER A 120 21.54 -0.44 -6.85
CA SER A 120 20.52 0.26 -6.06
C SER A 120 19.52 -0.74 -5.50
N VAL A 121 19.37 -0.82 -4.18
CA VAL A 121 18.36 -1.64 -3.55
C VAL A 121 17.12 -0.78 -3.27
N ALA A 122 15.99 -1.15 -3.89
CA ALA A 122 14.70 -0.51 -3.73
C ALA A 122 13.75 -1.28 -2.79
N SER A 123 14.07 -2.55 -2.48
CA SER A 123 13.34 -3.36 -1.50
C SER A 123 13.40 -2.73 -0.12
N THR A 124 12.30 -2.74 0.64
CA THR A 124 12.30 -2.24 2.02
C THR A 124 13.14 -3.15 2.93
N VAL A 125 14.08 -2.55 3.63
CA VAL A 125 14.99 -3.25 4.55
C VAL A 125 15.00 -2.58 5.93
N LEU A 126 15.50 -3.28 6.95
CA LEU A 126 15.70 -2.69 8.28
C LEU A 126 16.96 -1.82 8.32
N PRO A 127 17.00 -0.83 9.22
CA PRO A 127 18.18 0.03 9.39
C PRO A 127 19.46 -0.75 9.66
N GLY A 128 20.52 -0.39 8.93
CA GLY A 128 21.84 -1.06 8.97
C GLY A 128 21.97 -2.25 8.01
N ALA A 129 20.90 -2.63 7.29
CA ALA A 129 20.93 -3.77 6.38
C ALA A 129 21.90 -3.59 5.22
N SER A 130 21.98 -2.40 4.64
CA SER A 130 22.89 -2.11 3.53
C SER A 130 24.34 -2.29 3.92
N GLU A 131 24.78 -1.63 4.98
CA GLU A 131 26.20 -1.64 5.39
C GLU A 131 26.63 -2.97 6.01
N ARG A 132 25.74 -3.63 6.75
CA ARG A 132 26.09 -4.85 7.49
C ARG A 132 25.98 -6.13 6.68
N PHE A 133 25.07 -6.17 5.68
CA PHE A 133 24.77 -7.42 4.97
C PHE A 133 24.89 -7.28 3.45
N VAL A 134 24.28 -6.23 2.84
CA VAL A 134 24.17 -6.14 1.39
C VAL A 134 25.53 -5.78 0.74
N ILE A 135 26.16 -4.74 1.24
CA ILE A 135 27.49 -4.32 0.76
C ILE A 135 28.53 -5.43 0.93
N PRO A 136 28.71 -6.08 2.11
CA PRO A 136 29.64 -7.19 2.27
C PRO A 136 29.37 -8.37 1.32
N ALA A 137 28.09 -8.69 1.06
CA ALA A 137 27.73 -9.75 0.10
C ALA A 137 28.15 -9.38 -1.34
N LEU A 138 27.90 -8.14 -1.78
CA LEU A 138 28.32 -7.62 -3.07
C LEU A 138 29.84 -7.61 -3.21
N GLU A 139 30.57 -7.11 -2.21
CA GLU A 139 32.02 -7.05 -2.23
C GLU A 139 32.66 -8.45 -2.28
N THR A 140 32.15 -9.37 -1.46
CA THR A 140 32.62 -10.77 -1.44
C THR A 140 32.34 -11.46 -2.78
N ALA A 141 31.15 -11.30 -3.32
CA ALA A 141 30.76 -11.96 -4.56
C ALA A 141 31.47 -11.37 -5.78
N SER A 142 31.69 -10.06 -5.83
CA SER A 142 32.34 -9.37 -6.97
C SER A 142 33.86 -9.36 -6.91
N GLY A 143 34.45 -9.45 -5.71
CA GLY A 143 35.88 -9.20 -5.49
C GLY A 143 36.27 -7.73 -5.60
N ARG A 144 35.29 -6.80 -5.64
CA ARG A 144 35.45 -5.35 -5.72
C ARG A 144 35.15 -4.69 -4.38
N ARG A 145 35.48 -3.42 -4.24
CA ARG A 145 35.12 -2.60 -3.08
C ARG A 145 34.20 -1.45 -3.49
N ILE A 146 33.37 -1.01 -2.55
CA ILE A 146 32.59 0.22 -2.72
C ILE A 146 33.57 1.39 -2.94
N GLY A 147 33.31 2.20 -3.98
CA GLY A 147 34.18 3.29 -4.43
C GLY A 147 35.29 2.85 -5.38
N ASP A 148 35.51 1.55 -5.58
CA ASP A 148 36.47 0.98 -6.51
C ASP A 148 35.79 0.00 -7.48
N GLY A 149 35.21 0.55 -8.51
CA GLY A 149 34.45 -0.19 -9.55
C GLY A 149 33.10 -0.72 -9.12
N LEU A 150 32.72 -0.53 -7.86
CA LEU A 150 31.41 -0.89 -7.28
C LEU A 150 30.83 0.33 -6.57
N ASN A 151 29.59 0.71 -6.91
CA ASN A 151 28.86 1.81 -6.30
C ASN A 151 27.54 1.26 -5.71
N TYR A 152 27.08 1.86 -4.60
CA TYR A 152 25.87 1.38 -3.94
C TYR A 152 24.96 2.52 -3.48
N CYS A 153 23.64 2.33 -3.66
CA CYS A 153 22.61 3.18 -3.08
C CYS A 153 21.47 2.33 -2.50
N TYR A 154 20.85 2.83 -1.46
CA TYR A 154 19.53 2.43 -1.01
C TYR A 154 18.51 3.44 -1.52
N ASN A 155 17.58 3.00 -2.37
CA ASN A 155 16.63 3.91 -3.02
C ASN A 155 15.21 3.32 -2.94
N PRO A 156 14.58 3.39 -1.77
CA PRO A 156 13.25 2.83 -1.57
C PRO A 156 12.19 3.63 -2.32
N ALA A 157 11.21 2.93 -2.87
CA ALA A 157 10.08 3.57 -3.51
C ALA A 157 8.94 3.83 -2.49
N PHE A 158 8.34 5.04 -2.55
CA PHE A 158 7.14 5.40 -1.79
C PHE A 158 5.92 5.29 -2.71
N ILE A 159 5.50 4.05 -2.94
CA ILE A 159 4.47 3.71 -3.94
C ILE A 159 3.33 2.95 -3.30
N ALA A 160 2.11 3.20 -3.80
CA ALA A 160 0.93 2.43 -3.49
C ALA A 160 0.51 1.60 -4.71
N LEU A 161 0.21 0.31 -4.53
CA LEU A 161 -0.31 -0.55 -5.60
C LEU A 161 -1.60 0.06 -6.18
N GLY A 162 -1.79 -0.04 -7.50
CA GLY A 162 -2.86 0.63 -8.22
C GLY A 162 -2.52 2.07 -8.66
N GLU A 163 -1.37 2.62 -8.19
CA GLU A 163 -0.86 3.96 -8.53
C GLU A 163 0.65 3.97 -8.73
N VAL A 164 1.23 2.82 -9.07
CA VAL A 164 2.70 2.65 -9.14
C VAL A 164 3.31 3.60 -10.16
N VAL A 165 2.69 3.78 -11.32
CA VAL A 165 3.16 4.72 -12.35
C VAL A 165 3.22 6.14 -11.81
N ASN A 166 2.16 6.61 -11.17
CA ASN A 166 2.12 7.96 -10.57
C ASN A 166 3.20 8.11 -9.49
N GLY A 167 3.35 7.10 -8.62
CA GLY A 167 4.37 7.10 -7.57
C GLY A 167 5.82 7.15 -8.10
N LEU A 168 6.06 6.71 -9.33
CA LEU A 168 7.36 6.77 -9.99
C LEU A 168 7.55 8.08 -10.78
N GLU A 169 6.55 8.51 -11.55
CA GLU A 169 6.65 9.65 -12.45
C GLU A 169 6.28 10.99 -11.80
N THR A 170 5.43 10.97 -10.78
CA THR A 170 4.97 12.16 -10.06
C THR A 170 4.99 11.97 -8.53
N PRO A 171 6.15 11.51 -7.96
CA PRO A 171 6.26 11.31 -6.53
C PRO A 171 6.18 12.63 -5.75
N ASP A 172 5.92 12.55 -4.43
CA ASP A 172 6.09 13.72 -3.55
C ASP A 172 7.57 14.09 -3.43
N TYR A 173 8.45 13.08 -3.38
CA TYR A 173 9.90 13.20 -3.38
C TYR A 173 10.53 11.84 -3.73
N ALA A 174 11.79 11.84 -4.15
CA ALA A 174 12.60 10.64 -4.26
C ALA A 174 13.66 10.63 -3.15
N LEU A 175 13.91 9.46 -2.54
CA LEU A 175 14.86 9.30 -1.45
C LEU A 175 16.04 8.45 -1.91
N ILE A 176 17.25 8.94 -1.69
CA ILE A 176 18.49 8.23 -2.02
C ILE A 176 19.37 8.18 -0.78
N GLY A 177 19.56 6.99 -0.22
CA GLY A 177 20.67 6.69 0.67
C GLY A 177 21.88 6.32 -0.17
N GLU A 178 23.00 7.01 0.01
CA GLU A 178 24.18 6.85 -0.81
C GLU A 178 25.40 6.38 -0.03
N SER A 179 26.22 5.51 -0.63
CA SER A 179 27.51 5.12 -0.08
C SER A 179 28.57 6.22 -0.27
N ASP A 180 28.42 7.00 -1.34
CA ASP A 180 29.25 8.13 -1.73
C ASP A 180 28.48 9.02 -2.73
N SER A 181 28.96 10.25 -2.94
CA SER A 181 28.26 11.23 -3.80
C SER A 181 28.15 10.77 -5.27
N LYS A 182 29.13 10.05 -5.80
CA LYS A 182 29.11 9.56 -7.18
C LYS A 182 28.02 8.50 -7.38
N SER A 183 27.85 7.63 -6.39
CA SER A 183 26.75 6.65 -6.37
C SER A 183 25.39 7.37 -6.38
N GLY A 184 25.23 8.37 -5.52
CA GLY A 184 24.03 9.21 -5.45
C GLY A 184 23.73 9.93 -6.76
N ASP A 185 24.71 10.55 -7.40
CA ASP A 185 24.57 11.28 -8.67
C ASP A 185 23.99 10.39 -9.78
N ARG A 186 24.40 9.12 -9.83
CA ARG A 186 23.90 8.16 -10.83
C ARG A 186 22.43 7.83 -10.64
N ILE A 187 22.01 7.58 -9.40
CA ILE A 187 20.61 7.27 -9.09
C ILE A 187 19.76 8.53 -9.22
N GLU A 188 20.27 9.69 -8.81
CA GLU A 188 19.60 10.97 -9.02
C GLU A 188 19.34 11.23 -10.52
N ALA A 189 20.31 10.98 -11.39
CA ALA A 189 20.13 11.13 -12.83
C ALA A 189 19.02 10.23 -13.39
N LEU A 190 18.87 8.99 -12.90
CA LEU A 190 17.77 8.11 -13.26
C LEU A 190 16.41 8.70 -12.81
N HIS A 191 16.31 9.19 -11.57
CA HIS A 191 15.09 9.82 -11.09
C HIS A 191 14.72 11.07 -11.90
N ARG A 192 15.69 11.95 -12.18
CA ARG A 192 15.44 13.16 -12.98
C ARG A 192 14.96 12.86 -14.39
N SER A 193 15.36 11.74 -14.98
CA SER A 193 14.86 11.33 -16.30
C SER A 193 13.39 10.85 -16.26
N MET A 194 12.95 10.34 -15.13
CA MET A 194 11.62 9.70 -14.97
C MET A 194 10.61 10.63 -14.32
N ILE A 195 11.02 11.46 -13.35
CA ILE A 195 10.13 12.37 -12.59
C ILE A 195 9.65 13.51 -13.50
N ARG A 196 8.33 13.71 -13.55
CA ARG A 196 7.66 14.68 -14.44
C ARG A 196 7.12 15.91 -13.70
N ASN A 197 6.95 15.85 -12.39
CA ASN A 197 6.39 16.94 -11.58
C ASN A 197 7.45 17.82 -10.90
N GLY A 198 8.74 17.61 -11.18
CA GLY A 198 9.82 18.36 -10.54
C GLY A 198 10.00 18.06 -9.04
N ALA A 199 9.53 16.91 -8.56
CA ALA A 199 9.65 16.53 -7.16
C ALA A 199 11.10 16.60 -6.66
N PRO A 200 11.31 17.00 -5.39
CA PRO A 200 12.64 17.06 -4.81
C PRO A 200 13.27 15.67 -4.70
N ILE A 201 14.58 15.62 -4.89
CA ILE A 201 15.39 14.42 -4.64
C ILE A 201 16.19 14.67 -3.38
N VAL A 202 15.94 13.86 -2.35
CA VAL A 202 16.56 13.98 -1.02
C VAL A 202 17.65 12.94 -0.91
N ARG A 203 18.88 13.38 -0.67
CA ARG A 203 20.06 12.52 -0.52
C ARG A 203 20.52 12.50 0.93
N MET A 204 20.89 11.33 1.44
CA MET A 204 21.33 11.14 2.83
C MET A 204 22.18 9.88 2.95
N LYS A 205 22.69 9.60 4.16
CA LYS A 205 23.40 8.35 4.45
C LYS A 205 22.46 7.14 4.29
N LEU A 206 23.04 5.97 4.02
CA LEU A 206 22.29 4.71 3.86
C LEU A 206 21.37 4.44 5.05
N ILE A 207 21.91 4.51 6.27
CA ILE A 207 21.17 4.26 7.52
C ILE A 207 20.00 5.24 7.72
N GLU A 208 20.19 6.51 7.35
CA GLU A 208 19.16 7.54 7.47
C GLU A 208 18.01 7.26 6.49
N ALA A 209 18.31 6.84 5.27
CA ALA A 209 17.31 6.49 4.26
C ALA A 209 16.52 5.21 4.64
N GLU A 210 17.19 4.21 5.22
CA GLU A 210 16.53 3.00 5.73
C GLU A 210 15.56 3.33 6.88
N ILE A 211 15.96 4.17 7.83
CA ILE A 211 15.07 4.66 8.91
C ILE A 211 13.92 5.47 8.31
N SER A 212 14.21 6.41 7.40
CA SER A 212 13.21 7.27 6.79
C SER A 212 12.11 6.48 6.08
N LYS A 213 12.47 5.40 5.38
CA LYS A 213 11.51 4.56 4.65
C LYS A 213 10.50 3.92 5.59
N ILE A 214 10.98 3.28 6.65
CA ILE A 214 10.08 2.55 7.57
C ILE A 214 9.29 3.52 8.46
N ALA A 215 9.91 4.62 8.90
CA ALA A 215 9.26 5.67 9.68
C ALA A 215 8.14 6.37 8.93
N CYS A 216 8.28 6.56 7.60
CA CYS A 216 7.23 7.14 6.76
C CYS A 216 5.95 6.31 6.83
N ASN A 217 6.04 4.99 6.64
CA ASN A 217 4.87 4.12 6.69
C ASN A 217 4.20 4.12 8.08
N THR A 218 4.99 4.15 9.16
CA THR A 218 4.44 4.27 10.52
C THR A 218 3.76 5.61 10.76
N HIS A 219 4.31 6.71 10.23
CA HIS A 219 3.67 8.02 10.32
C HIS A 219 2.34 8.06 9.52
N GLU A 220 2.30 7.48 8.33
CA GLU A 220 1.07 7.40 7.52
C GLU A 220 -0.02 6.60 8.24
N THR A 221 0.31 5.44 8.80
CA THR A 221 -0.64 4.62 9.58
C THR A 221 -1.09 5.29 10.86
N MET A 222 -0.24 6.09 11.52
CA MET A 222 -0.62 6.93 12.66
C MET A 222 -1.70 7.95 12.26
N ARG A 223 -1.55 8.59 11.11
CA ARG A 223 -2.53 9.58 10.61
C ARG A 223 -3.87 8.94 10.32
N VAL A 224 -3.88 7.77 9.65
CA VAL A 224 -5.11 7.01 9.40
C VAL A 224 -5.76 6.59 10.72
N SER A 225 -4.99 6.05 11.67
CA SER A 225 -5.50 5.62 12.97
C SER A 225 -6.09 6.78 13.78
N PHE A 226 -5.44 7.96 13.74
CA PHE A 226 -5.95 9.16 14.40
C PHE A 226 -7.26 9.64 13.76
N ALA A 227 -7.36 9.67 12.43
CA ALA A 227 -8.58 10.03 11.73
C ALA A 227 -9.73 9.02 11.99
N ASN A 228 -9.43 7.74 12.09
CA ASN A 228 -10.37 6.68 12.43
C ASN A 228 -10.86 6.78 13.88
N MET A 229 -9.98 7.14 14.81
CA MET A 229 -10.38 7.47 16.19
C MET A 229 -11.36 8.64 16.24
N LEU A 230 -11.10 9.70 15.46
CA LEU A 230 -12.03 10.83 15.35
C LEU A 230 -13.37 10.41 14.72
N LEU A 231 -13.38 9.51 13.72
CA LEU A 231 -14.62 8.97 13.16
C LEU A 231 -15.44 8.29 14.25
N SER A 232 -14.80 7.40 15.02
CA SER A 232 -15.49 6.69 16.11
C SER A 232 -16.03 7.65 17.16
N LEU A 233 -15.26 8.68 17.54
CA LEU A 233 -15.69 9.72 18.47
C LEU A 233 -16.88 10.51 17.92
N CYS A 234 -16.81 11.00 16.69
CA CYS A 234 -17.88 11.79 16.09
C CYS A 234 -19.16 10.99 15.89
N GLN A 235 -19.07 9.67 15.65
CA GLN A 235 -20.23 8.79 15.54
C GLN A 235 -21.07 8.76 16.83
N GLU A 236 -20.41 8.85 17.98
CA GLU A 236 -21.07 8.77 19.30
C GLU A 236 -21.45 10.15 19.86
N VAL A 237 -20.94 11.24 19.28
CA VAL A 237 -21.22 12.62 19.76
C VAL A 237 -22.27 13.27 18.86
N PRO A 238 -23.46 13.63 19.39
CA PRO A 238 -24.51 14.27 18.61
C PRO A 238 -24.04 15.56 17.92
N GLY A 239 -24.44 15.72 16.66
CA GLY A 239 -24.10 16.90 15.84
C GLY A 239 -22.65 16.99 15.41
N ALA A 240 -21.78 16.07 15.82
CA ALA A 240 -20.38 16.04 15.35
C ALA A 240 -20.30 15.51 13.92
N ASP A 241 -19.29 16.03 13.17
CA ASP A 241 -19.01 15.61 11.79
C ASP A 241 -17.49 15.46 11.63
N VAL A 242 -17.03 14.24 11.41
CA VAL A 242 -15.60 13.94 11.29
C VAL A 242 -14.95 14.64 10.12
N ASP A 243 -15.64 14.82 8.98
CA ASP A 243 -15.08 15.46 7.80
C ASP A 243 -14.87 16.98 8.03
N LYS A 244 -15.76 17.62 8.78
CA LYS A 244 -15.57 19.03 9.21
C LYS A 244 -14.38 19.18 10.15
N ILE A 245 -14.24 18.26 11.11
CA ILE A 245 -13.15 18.29 12.10
C ILE A 245 -11.81 18.00 11.42
N THR A 246 -11.70 16.91 10.66
CA THR A 246 -10.46 16.55 9.94
C THR A 246 -10.13 17.60 8.88
N GLY A 247 -11.12 18.16 8.20
CA GLY A 247 -10.95 19.28 7.27
C GLY A 247 -10.33 20.51 7.93
N ALA A 248 -10.83 20.93 9.09
CA ALA A 248 -10.26 22.04 9.85
C ALA A 248 -8.83 21.75 10.32
N LEU A 249 -8.58 20.56 10.85
CA LEU A 249 -7.25 20.15 11.31
C LEU A 249 -6.25 20.01 10.15
N SER A 250 -6.71 19.70 8.94
CA SER A 250 -5.86 19.50 7.77
C SER A 250 -5.12 20.77 7.34
N TYR A 251 -5.63 21.97 7.65
CA TYR A 251 -4.90 23.24 7.43
C TYR A 251 -3.56 23.29 8.19
N ARG A 252 -3.47 22.60 9.31
CA ARG A 252 -2.25 22.54 10.12
C ARG A 252 -1.45 21.24 9.90
N MET A 253 -2.14 20.12 9.65
CA MET A 253 -1.55 18.78 9.59
C MET A 253 -1.39 18.25 8.17
N GLY A 254 -1.93 18.93 7.14
CA GLY A 254 -2.03 18.44 5.78
C GLY A 254 -3.17 17.41 5.61
N GLN A 255 -3.59 17.18 4.36
CA GLN A 255 -4.78 16.35 4.05
C GLN A 255 -4.46 14.87 3.84
N ARG A 256 -3.23 14.54 3.42
CA ARG A 256 -2.85 13.18 3.01
C ARG A 256 -3.03 12.19 4.16
N PHE A 257 -3.73 11.09 3.91
CA PHE A 257 -4.05 10.04 4.90
C PHE A 257 -4.79 10.54 6.15
N PHE A 258 -5.56 11.62 6.04
CA PHE A 258 -6.24 12.25 7.17
C PHE A 258 -7.76 12.23 7.00
N LYS A 259 -8.30 11.11 6.52
CA LYS A 259 -9.74 10.84 6.42
C LYS A 259 -10.07 9.60 7.23
N GLY A 260 -10.97 9.74 8.22
CA GLY A 260 -11.50 8.61 8.97
C GLY A 260 -12.44 7.77 8.09
N ALA A 261 -12.22 6.46 8.04
CA ALA A 261 -13.00 5.52 7.25
C ALA A 261 -12.82 4.08 7.75
N VAL A 262 -12.44 3.13 6.88
CA VAL A 262 -12.12 1.76 7.26
C VAL A 262 -10.69 1.63 7.80
N PRO A 263 -10.36 0.55 8.52
CA PRO A 263 -8.99 0.27 8.94
C PRO A 263 -8.04 0.17 7.76
N TYR A 264 -6.79 0.57 7.97
CA TYR A 264 -5.78 0.34 6.95
C TYR A 264 -5.41 -1.14 6.84
N GLY A 265 -5.05 -1.54 5.63
CA GLY A 265 -4.61 -2.89 5.29
C GLY A 265 -3.43 -2.87 4.31
N GLY A 266 -3.39 -3.89 3.47
CA GLY A 266 -2.36 -4.05 2.44
C GLY A 266 -1.09 -4.74 2.93
N PRO A 267 -0.20 -5.08 1.99
CA PRO A 267 0.98 -5.90 2.28
C PRO A 267 2.09 -5.15 3.03
N CYS A 268 2.07 -3.80 3.03
CA CYS A 268 3.19 -2.99 3.52
C CYS A 268 2.96 -2.44 4.93
N TRP A 269 1.91 -1.66 5.15
CA TRP A 269 1.74 -0.89 6.38
C TRP A 269 1.73 -1.72 7.67
N PRO A 270 0.89 -2.78 7.81
CA PRO A 270 0.91 -3.59 9.04
C PRO A 270 2.22 -4.36 9.22
N ARG A 271 2.88 -4.71 8.10
CA ARG A 271 4.17 -5.40 8.12
C ARG A 271 5.28 -4.47 8.62
N ASP A 272 5.33 -3.26 8.11
CA ASP A 272 6.40 -2.30 8.38
C ASP A 272 6.31 -1.74 9.81
N ASN A 273 5.11 -1.54 10.35
CA ASN A 273 4.93 -1.19 11.78
C ASN A 273 5.49 -2.27 12.71
N ARG A 274 5.18 -3.55 12.42
CA ARG A 274 5.74 -4.67 13.21
C ARG A 274 7.24 -4.76 13.09
N ALA A 275 7.78 -4.54 11.88
CA ALA A 275 9.22 -4.59 11.65
C ALA A 275 9.96 -3.45 12.36
N LEU A 276 9.39 -2.24 12.36
CA LEU A 276 9.93 -1.11 13.13
C LEU A 276 9.91 -1.41 14.63
N ALA A 277 8.77 -1.91 15.14
CA ALA A 277 8.67 -2.28 16.55
C ALA A 277 9.70 -3.34 16.96
N ALA A 278 9.84 -4.40 16.17
CA ALA A 278 10.82 -5.46 16.43
C ALA A 278 12.27 -4.94 16.38
N PHE A 279 12.57 -4.04 15.44
CA PHE A 279 13.89 -3.40 15.38
C PHE A 279 14.18 -2.52 16.60
N MET A 280 13.21 -1.66 17.00
CA MET A 280 13.33 -0.80 18.18
C MET A 280 13.56 -1.62 19.46
N ASP A 281 12.80 -2.71 19.64
CA ASP A 281 12.97 -3.61 20.79
C ASP A 281 14.37 -4.24 20.81
N ALA A 282 14.85 -4.69 19.64
CA ALA A 282 16.17 -5.33 19.52
C ALA A 282 17.34 -4.39 19.89
N ILE A 283 17.16 -3.08 19.75
CA ILE A 283 18.17 -2.05 20.10
C ILE A 283 17.86 -1.35 21.41
N GLY A 284 16.85 -1.81 22.18
CA GLY A 284 16.49 -1.24 23.50
C GLY A 284 15.78 0.11 23.44
N VAL A 285 15.19 0.48 22.30
CA VAL A 285 14.37 1.71 22.14
C VAL A 285 12.90 1.35 22.36
N PRO A 286 12.13 2.11 23.17
CA PRO A 286 10.71 1.84 23.39
C PRO A 286 9.89 1.81 22.09
N SER A 287 9.19 0.71 21.81
CA SER A 287 8.42 0.47 20.57
C SER A 287 6.92 0.70 20.73
N LEU A 288 6.50 1.47 21.74
CA LEU A 288 5.08 1.65 22.06
C LEU A 288 4.28 2.23 20.89
N MET A 289 4.80 3.26 20.20
CA MET A 289 4.07 3.94 19.14
C MET A 289 3.67 3.01 17.97
N PRO A 290 4.57 2.31 17.27
CA PRO A 290 4.17 1.44 16.16
C PRO A 290 3.24 0.31 16.59
N ARG A 291 3.37 -0.22 17.81
CA ARG A 291 2.47 -1.25 18.35
C ARG A 291 1.08 -0.71 18.64
N THR A 292 0.99 0.47 19.27
CA THR A 292 -0.30 1.10 19.60
C THR A 292 -1.05 1.52 18.33
N ILE A 293 -0.37 1.95 17.28
CA ILE A 293 -0.99 2.27 15.99
C ILE A 293 -1.69 1.03 15.41
N ASP A 294 -1.02 -0.13 15.39
CA ASP A 294 -1.62 -1.38 14.90
C ASP A 294 -2.78 -1.84 15.82
N GLN A 295 -2.67 -1.65 17.13
CA GLN A 295 -3.75 -1.95 18.07
C GLN A 295 -4.98 -1.06 17.82
N ILE A 296 -4.81 0.26 17.69
CA ILE A 296 -5.90 1.19 17.37
C ILE A 296 -6.59 0.78 16.06
N ASN A 297 -5.82 0.38 15.05
CA ASN A 297 -6.37 -0.09 13.79
C ASN A 297 -7.24 -1.35 13.95
N ALA A 298 -6.78 -2.30 14.76
CA ALA A 298 -7.54 -3.52 15.07
C ALA A 298 -8.81 -3.22 15.89
N GLU A 299 -8.73 -2.32 16.88
CA GLU A 299 -9.88 -1.89 17.67
C GLU A 299 -10.93 -1.16 16.81
N HIS A 300 -10.48 -0.33 15.87
CA HIS A 300 -11.37 0.34 14.92
C HIS A 300 -12.08 -0.66 13.98
N ALA A 301 -11.39 -1.72 13.55
CA ALA A 301 -12.00 -2.80 12.78
C ALA A 301 -13.14 -3.48 13.55
N GLN A 302 -12.91 -3.77 14.82
CA GLN A 302 -13.94 -4.34 15.70
C GLN A 302 -15.07 -3.34 16.01
N TYR A 303 -14.76 -2.06 16.11
CA TYR A 303 -15.79 -1.01 16.24
C TYR A 303 -16.72 -0.99 15.02
N LEU A 304 -16.19 -1.03 13.80
CA LEU A 304 -17.01 -1.07 12.59
C LEU A 304 -17.83 -2.37 12.48
N LEU A 305 -17.25 -3.52 12.85
CA LEU A 305 -18.01 -4.78 12.92
C LEU A 305 -19.23 -4.63 13.83
N ARG A 306 -19.05 -4.08 15.04
CA ARG A 306 -20.18 -3.84 15.97
C ARG A 306 -21.24 -2.90 15.38
N LYS A 307 -20.84 -1.86 14.63
CA LYS A 307 -21.78 -0.97 13.94
C LYS A 307 -22.57 -1.71 12.86
N VAL A 308 -21.93 -2.57 12.07
CA VAL A 308 -22.61 -3.39 11.05
C VAL A 308 -23.58 -4.38 11.72
N LEU A 309 -23.17 -5.04 12.79
CA LEU A 309 -24.02 -5.99 13.53
C LEU A 309 -25.22 -5.30 14.18
N ALA A 310 -25.07 -4.07 14.67
CA ALA A 310 -26.17 -3.29 15.24
C ALA A 310 -27.23 -2.92 14.18
N GLU A 311 -26.82 -2.83 12.92
CA GLU A 311 -27.73 -2.51 11.80
C GLU A 311 -28.30 -3.77 11.12
N THR A 312 -27.88 -4.99 11.52
CA THR A 312 -28.30 -6.27 10.94
C THR A 312 -29.04 -7.15 11.93
N ARG A 313 -30.13 -7.75 11.50
CA ARG A 313 -30.87 -8.78 12.28
C ARG A 313 -30.36 -10.18 11.91
N SER A 314 -30.65 -11.16 12.78
CA SER A 314 -30.37 -12.57 12.47
C SER A 314 -31.08 -13.00 11.19
N GLY A 315 -30.38 -13.67 10.28
CA GLY A 315 -30.88 -14.12 8.98
C GLY A 315 -30.87 -13.08 7.87
N GLU A 316 -30.57 -11.80 8.17
CA GLU A 316 -30.36 -10.79 7.13
C GLU A 316 -29.05 -10.99 6.38
N ARG A 317 -29.02 -10.63 5.09
CA ARG A 317 -27.84 -10.69 4.23
C ARG A 317 -27.13 -9.35 4.22
N VAL A 318 -25.80 -9.40 4.40
CA VAL A 318 -24.91 -8.24 4.34
C VAL A 318 -24.18 -8.20 3.00
N GLY A 319 -24.29 -7.09 2.28
CA GLY A 319 -23.54 -6.80 1.07
C GLY A 319 -22.22 -6.07 1.38
N LEU A 320 -21.13 -6.50 0.76
CA LEU A 320 -19.83 -5.82 0.86
C LEU A 320 -19.47 -5.23 -0.50
N LEU A 321 -19.42 -3.91 -0.59
CA LEU A 321 -18.97 -3.18 -1.78
C LEU A 321 -17.48 -2.87 -1.66
N GLY A 322 -16.67 -3.79 -2.16
CA GLY A 322 -15.21 -3.82 -2.06
C GLY A 322 -14.70 -5.01 -1.25
N LEU A 323 -13.77 -5.76 -1.84
CA LEU A 323 -13.08 -6.88 -1.21
C LEU A 323 -11.57 -6.68 -1.17
N SER A 324 -11.03 -5.85 -2.05
CA SER A 324 -9.62 -5.45 -2.05
C SER A 324 -9.29 -4.53 -0.86
N TYR A 325 -7.99 -4.45 -0.48
CA TYR A 325 -7.57 -3.61 0.64
C TYR A 325 -7.69 -2.10 0.36
N LYS A 326 -7.75 -1.71 -0.92
CA LYS A 326 -8.02 -0.35 -1.38
C LYS A 326 -8.54 -0.37 -2.83
N PRO A 327 -9.13 0.73 -3.32
CA PRO A 327 -9.58 0.83 -4.71
C PRO A 327 -8.43 0.68 -5.73
N GLY A 328 -8.76 0.22 -6.96
CA GLY A 328 -7.83 0.19 -8.09
C GLY A 328 -6.77 -0.92 -8.06
N THR A 329 -6.95 -1.93 -7.22
CA THR A 329 -6.06 -3.10 -7.13
C THR A 329 -6.84 -4.36 -6.76
N PRO A 330 -6.47 -5.55 -7.27
CA PRO A 330 -7.08 -6.83 -6.85
C PRO A 330 -6.51 -7.40 -5.54
N VAL A 331 -5.60 -6.69 -4.86
CA VAL A 331 -4.85 -7.22 -3.70
C VAL A 331 -5.73 -7.33 -2.47
N LEU A 332 -5.73 -8.52 -1.85
CA LEU A 332 -6.55 -8.88 -0.69
C LEU A 332 -5.79 -8.89 0.65
N ASP A 333 -4.47 -8.68 0.62
CA ASP A 333 -3.64 -8.72 1.83
C ASP A 333 -4.17 -7.79 2.92
N ARG A 334 -4.53 -8.36 4.08
CA ARG A 334 -5.07 -7.60 5.21
C ARG A 334 -6.22 -6.66 4.83
N SER A 335 -7.07 -7.07 3.89
CA SER A 335 -8.26 -6.31 3.51
C SER A 335 -9.31 -6.37 4.60
N PHE A 336 -9.81 -5.20 5.01
CA PHE A 336 -10.94 -5.12 5.93
C PHE A 336 -12.21 -5.78 5.36
N GLY A 337 -12.42 -5.72 4.04
CA GLY A 337 -13.56 -6.40 3.40
C GLY A 337 -13.51 -7.92 3.56
N ILE A 338 -12.32 -8.52 3.46
CA ILE A 338 -12.12 -9.96 3.68
C ILE A 338 -12.30 -10.33 5.16
N ASP A 339 -11.68 -9.56 6.07
CA ASP A 339 -11.78 -9.79 7.50
C ASP A 339 -13.23 -9.64 7.98
N LEU A 340 -13.93 -8.58 7.55
CA LEU A 340 -15.34 -8.33 7.87
C LEU A 340 -16.24 -9.45 7.34
N ALA A 341 -16.01 -9.95 6.13
CA ALA A 341 -16.76 -11.08 5.58
C ALA A 341 -16.66 -12.30 6.50
N GLY A 342 -15.44 -12.68 6.90
CA GLY A 342 -15.21 -13.80 7.82
C GLY A 342 -15.88 -13.61 9.18
N TRP A 343 -15.77 -12.42 9.77
CA TRP A 343 -16.37 -12.13 11.08
C TRP A 343 -17.90 -12.12 11.02
N LEU A 344 -18.51 -11.56 9.97
CA LEU A 344 -19.96 -11.57 9.80
C LEU A 344 -20.52 -12.99 9.67
N VAL A 345 -19.82 -13.87 8.93
CA VAL A 345 -20.20 -15.27 8.82
C VAL A 345 -20.07 -15.98 10.17
N ALA A 346 -19.01 -15.72 10.94
CA ALA A 346 -18.83 -16.26 12.28
C ALA A 346 -19.94 -15.80 13.24
N GLU A 347 -20.50 -14.61 13.04
CA GLU A 347 -21.65 -14.07 13.77
C GLU A 347 -23.01 -14.51 13.18
N GLY A 348 -23.02 -15.53 12.31
CA GLY A 348 -24.24 -16.12 11.73
C GLY A 348 -24.96 -15.25 10.70
N ARG A 349 -24.25 -14.32 10.03
CA ARG A 349 -24.78 -13.52 8.92
C ARG A 349 -24.44 -14.16 7.58
N SER A 350 -25.37 -14.13 6.63
CA SER A 350 -25.02 -14.44 5.24
C SER A 350 -24.41 -13.21 4.58
N VAL A 351 -23.36 -13.42 3.75
CA VAL A 351 -22.60 -12.33 3.12
C VAL A 351 -22.64 -12.49 1.62
N VAL A 352 -22.81 -11.37 0.89
CA VAL A 352 -22.59 -11.28 -0.55
C VAL A 352 -21.54 -10.18 -0.83
N GLY A 353 -20.52 -10.51 -1.60
CA GLY A 353 -19.45 -9.57 -1.92
C GLY A 353 -19.43 -9.17 -3.40
N TRP A 354 -19.00 -7.96 -3.67
CA TRP A 354 -18.68 -7.47 -4.99
C TRP A 354 -17.42 -6.59 -4.96
N ASP A 355 -16.56 -6.78 -5.97
CA ASP A 355 -15.37 -5.92 -6.20
C ASP A 355 -15.07 -5.91 -7.70
N PRO A 356 -14.75 -4.75 -8.32
CA PRO A 356 -14.52 -4.69 -9.76
C PRO A 356 -13.26 -5.41 -10.24
N MET A 357 -12.29 -5.68 -9.34
CA MET A 357 -11.00 -6.25 -9.71
C MET A 357 -10.64 -7.53 -8.94
N ALA A 358 -11.13 -7.72 -7.71
CA ALA A 358 -10.64 -8.74 -6.78
C ALA A 358 -11.52 -10.01 -6.72
N MET A 359 -12.56 -10.15 -7.55
CA MET A 359 -13.54 -11.24 -7.44
C MET A 359 -12.94 -12.64 -7.54
N ASN A 360 -11.99 -12.84 -8.47
CA ASN A 360 -11.37 -14.17 -8.67
C ASN A 360 -10.47 -14.53 -7.49
N ASP A 361 -9.67 -13.59 -7.02
CA ASP A 361 -8.78 -13.79 -5.87
C ASP A 361 -9.60 -13.99 -4.59
N ALA A 362 -10.69 -13.25 -4.41
CA ALA A 362 -11.61 -13.41 -3.30
C ALA A 362 -12.31 -14.78 -3.30
N ARG A 363 -12.74 -15.28 -4.46
CA ARG A 363 -13.28 -16.65 -4.62
C ARG A 363 -12.25 -17.71 -4.24
N SER A 364 -11.00 -17.52 -4.66
CA SER A 364 -9.92 -18.46 -4.32
C SER A 364 -9.62 -18.47 -2.82
N LEU A 365 -9.78 -17.33 -2.14
CA LEU A 365 -9.46 -17.19 -0.72
C LEU A 365 -10.61 -17.61 0.20
N LEU A 366 -11.84 -17.16 -0.08
CA LEU A 366 -13.01 -17.36 0.77
C LEU A 366 -13.89 -18.56 0.32
N GLY A 367 -13.70 -19.09 -0.89
CA GLY A 367 -14.50 -20.19 -1.40
C GLY A 367 -16.00 -19.93 -1.32
N ASP A 368 -16.75 -20.88 -0.75
CA ASP A 368 -18.18 -20.82 -0.55
C ASP A 368 -18.60 -20.20 0.79
N LEU A 369 -17.64 -19.58 1.53
CA LEU A 369 -17.92 -18.91 2.79
C LEU A 369 -18.89 -17.74 2.60
N ILE A 370 -18.83 -17.07 1.44
CA ILE A 370 -19.74 -16.00 1.03
C ILE A 370 -20.29 -16.26 -0.37
N THR A 371 -21.32 -15.52 -0.77
CA THR A 371 -21.77 -15.47 -2.16
C THR A 371 -21.15 -14.27 -2.88
N TYR A 372 -21.16 -14.27 -4.21
CA TYR A 372 -20.51 -13.26 -5.04
C TYR A 372 -21.47 -12.73 -6.09
N ALA A 373 -21.74 -11.43 -6.04
CA ALA A 373 -22.58 -10.78 -7.01
C ALA A 373 -21.78 -10.38 -8.26
N PRO A 374 -22.31 -10.54 -9.48
CA PRO A 374 -21.61 -10.13 -10.71
C PRO A 374 -21.53 -8.61 -10.87
N THR A 375 -22.49 -7.87 -10.28
CA THR A 375 -22.53 -6.40 -10.30
C THR A 375 -22.77 -5.82 -8.91
N ALA A 376 -22.46 -4.54 -8.73
CA ALA A 376 -22.75 -3.83 -7.49
C ALA A 376 -24.25 -3.73 -7.22
N GLU A 377 -25.07 -3.52 -8.26
CA GLU A 377 -26.51 -3.45 -8.16
C GLU A 377 -27.12 -4.77 -7.69
N GLU A 378 -26.61 -5.91 -8.17
CA GLU A 378 -27.03 -7.21 -7.69
C GLU A 378 -26.60 -7.45 -6.24
N CYS A 379 -25.40 -7.02 -5.85
CA CYS A 379 -24.95 -7.06 -4.46
C CYS A 379 -25.91 -6.26 -3.57
N LEU A 380 -26.25 -5.04 -3.96
CA LEU A 380 -27.18 -4.16 -3.25
C LEU A 380 -28.58 -4.76 -3.14
N SER A 381 -29.16 -5.21 -4.26
CA SER A 381 -30.53 -5.73 -4.31
C SER A 381 -30.72 -7.02 -3.53
N GLN A 382 -29.66 -7.83 -3.34
CA GLN A 382 -29.67 -9.05 -2.55
C GLN A 382 -29.43 -8.81 -1.04
N SER A 383 -29.16 -7.58 -0.62
CA SER A 383 -28.72 -7.25 0.74
C SER A 383 -29.75 -6.45 1.50
N SER A 384 -29.97 -6.78 2.77
CA SER A 384 -30.75 -5.95 3.71
C SER A 384 -29.90 -4.78 4.22
N VAL A 385 -28.61 -5.04 4.42
CA VAL A 385 -27.59 -4.05 4.81
C VAL A 385 -26.41 -4.16 3.84
N ALA A 386 -25.87 -3.05 3.40
CA ALA A 386 -24.64 -3.03 2.61
C ALA A 386 -23.60 -2.10 3.24
N VAL A 387 -22.33 -2.46 3.09
CA VAL A 387 -21.20 -1.68 3.63
C VAL A 387 -20.27 -1.27 2.48
N ILE A 388 -19.98 0.02 2.38
CA ILE A 388 -18.99 0.54 1.46
C ILE A 388 -17.60 0.35 2.07
N ILE A 389 -16.88 -0.68 1.60
CA ILE A 389 -15.53 -0.97 2.07
C ILE A 389 -14.49 -0.03 1.42
N ASN A 390 -14.64 0.24 0.13
CA ASN A 390 -13.74 1.09 -0.63
C ASN A 390 -14.50 2.18 -1.40
N PRO A 391 -13.98 3.42 -1.45
CA PRO A 391 -14.55 4.51 -2.25
C PRO A 391 -14.16 4.34 -3.72
N MET A 392 -14.95 3.58 -4.48
CA MET A 392 -14.64 3.21 -5.86
C MET A 392 -15.14 4.23 -6.86
N LYS A 393 -14.37 4.46 -7.93
CA LYS A 393 -14.79 5.33 -9.06
C LYS A 393 -16.01 4.78 -9.80
N GLU A 394 -16.20 3.47 -9.79
CA GLU A 394 -17.31 2.73 -10.36
C GLU A 394 -18.66 3.15 -9.77
N PHE A 395 -18.67 3.67 -8.56
CA PHE A 395 -19.88 4.16 -7.87
C PHE A 395 -20.59 5.30 -8.62
N ALA A 396 -19.88 6.02 -9.48
CA ALA A 396 -20.49 7.04 -10.34
C ALA A 396 -21.44 6.45 -11.40
N ALA A 397 -21.24 5.19 -11.81
CA ALA A 397 -22.05 4.50 -12.81
C ALA A 397 -23.15 3.62 -12.23
N ILE A 398 -23.17 3.37 -10.90
CA ILE A 398 -24.15 2.51 -10.24
C ILE A 398 -25.53 3.18 -10.22
N ASP A 399 -26.57 2.41 -10.55
CA ASP A 399 -27.93 2.82 -10.22
C ASP A 399 -28.27 2.50 -8.76
N TRP A 400 -28.12 3.47 -7.90
CA TRP A 400 -28.38 3.37 -6.46
C TRP A 400 -29.84 3.09 -6.12
N SER A 401 -30.78 3.13 -7.10
CA SER A 401 -32.16 2.67 -6.87
C SER A 401 -32.23 1.17 -6.56
N ALA A 402 -31.24 0.37 -6.93
CA ALA A 402 -31.10 -1.02 -6.50
C ALA A 402 -31.02 -1.17 -4.96
N ALA A 403 -30.61 -0.12 -4.25
CA ALA A 403 -30.54 -0.05 -2.80
C ALA A 403 -31.79 0.60 -2.16
N ALA A 404 -32.91 0.77 -2.86
CA ALA A 404 -34.11 1.46 -2.35
C ALA A 404 -34.73 0.79 -1.12
N LYS A 405 -34.39 -0.47 -0.85
CA LYS A 405 -34.83 -1.23 0.35
C LYS A 405 -33.66 -1.63 1.26
N THR A 406 -32.45 -1.21 0.93
CA THR A 406 -31.21 -1.57 1.60
C THR A 406 -30.78 -0.44 2.53
N ARG A 407 -30.24 -0.80 3.69
CA ARG A 407 -29.54 0.13 4.57
C ARG A 407 -28.06 0.13 4.17
N VAL A 408 -27.53 1.28 3.74
CA VAL A 408 -26.14 1.39 3.29
C VAL A 408 -25.32 2.15 4.34
N LEU A 409 -24.31 1.47 4.90
CA LEU A 409 -23.31 2.07 5.79
C LEU A 409 -22.14 2.55 4.94
N ASP A 410 -21.84 3.83 5.04
CA ASP A 410 -20.75 4.48 4.32
C ASP A 410 -19.72 5.06 5.30
N PRO A 411 -18.66 4.31 5.65
CA PRO A 411 -17.57 4.82 6.47
C PRO A 411 -16.75 5.91 5.78
N TRP A 412 -16.80 6.00 4.45
CA TRP A 412 -16.08 6.97 3.64
C TRP A 412 -16.86 8.26 3.42
N ARG A 413 -18.18 8.23 3.57
CA ARG A 413 -19.09 9.34 3.22
C ARG A 413 -18.81 9.82 1.81
N CYS A 414 -18.62 8.84 0.90
CA CYS A 414 -18.18 9.10 -0.47
C CYS A 414 -19.33 9.26 -1.48
N LEU A 415 -20.56 8.91 -1.08
CA LEU A 415 -21.68 9.01 -1.99
C LEU A 415 -22.19 10.45 -2.12
N PRO A 416 -22.43 10.92 -3.36
CA PRO A 416 -23.04 12.22 -3.55
C PRO A 416 -24.50 12.23 -3.05
N PRO A 417 -25.03 13.40 -2.61
CA PRO A 417 -26.40 13.49 -2.07
C PRO A 417 -27.49 12.95 -2.99
N ALA A 418 -27.28 13.02 -4.32
CA ALA A 418 -28.23 12.48 -5.28
C ALA A 418 -28.30 10.95 -5.28
N ALA A 419 -27.18 10.27 -5.03
CA ALA A 419 -27.11 8.83 -4.87
C ALA A 419 -27.72 8.41 -3.50
N ALA A 420 -27.32 9.09 -2.43
CA ALA A 420 -27.80 8.81 -1.07
C ALA A 420 -29.35 8.89 -0.97
N ARG A 421 -30.00 9.82 -1.69
CA ARG A 421 -31.46 9.95 -1.73
C ARG A 421 -32.20 8.78 -2.39
N LYS A 422 -31.54 7.96 -3.19
CA LYS A 422 -32.12 6.77 -3.84
C LYS A 422 -32.08 5.53 -2.93
N ILE A 423 -31.30 5.58 -1.85
CA ILE A 423 -31.06 4.47 -0.91
C ILE A 423 -32.15 4.46 0.14
N GLY A 424 -32.62 3.27 0.56
CA GLY A 424 -33.66 3.11 1.57
C GLY A 424 -33.31 3.76 2.91
N THR A 425 -32.09 3.51 3.40
CA THR A 425 -31.51 4.20 4.55
C THR A 425 -30.02 4.39 4.31
N TYR A 426 -29.54 5.61 4.28
CA TYR A 426 -28.13 5.93 4.15
C TYR A 426 -27.56 6.34 5.50
N VAL A 427 -26.51 5.65 5.94
CA VAL A 427 -25.82 5.88 7.22
C VAL A 427 -24.40 6.34 6.94
N ALA A 428 -24.17 7.63 7.05
CA ALA A 428 -22.84 8.24 6.94
C ALA A 428 -22.09 8.06 8.26
N LEU A 429 -21.21 7.06 8.38
CA LEU A 429 -20.47 6.83 9.62
C LEU A 429 -19.50 7.99 9.92
N GLY A 430 -19.41 8.38 11.19
CA GLY A 430 -18.63 9.53 11.65
C GLY A 430 -19.42 10.84 11.66
N GLN A 431 -20.73 10.77 11.42
CA GLN A 431 -21.67 11.86 11.66
C GLN A 431 -22.59 11.46 12.82
N GLY A 432 -22.50 12.18 13.92
CA GLY A 432 -23.31 11.93 15.12
C GLY A 432 -24.81 12.17 14.87
N ALA A 433 -25.64 11.52 15.66
CA ALA A 433 -27.07 11.66 15.55
C ALA A 433 -27.54 13.12 15.67
N ASP A 434 -28.62 13.45 14.98
CA ASP A 434 -29.26 14.78 15.09
C ASP A 434 -30.13 14.82 16.34
N CYS A 435 -29.50 14.94 17.50
CA CYS A 435 -30.18 15.14 18.79
C CYS A 435 -29.47 16.24 19.60
N SER A 436 -30.13 16.77 20.64
CA SER A 436 -29.55 17.85 21.42
C SER A 436 -28.37 17.38 22.27
N VAL A 437 -27.26 18.10 22.22
CA VAL A 437 -26.08 17.85 23.07
C VAL A 437 -26.44 17.89 24.56
N GLY A 438 -27.43 18.70 24.95
CA GLY A 438 -27.90 18.79 26.32
C GLY A 438 -28.55 17.50 26.83
N GLU A 439 -29.33 16.81 25.97
CA GLU A 439 -29.92 15.52 26.30
C GLU A 439 -28.84 14.44 26.39
N TRP A 440 -27.88 14.41 25.46
CA TRP A 440 -26.78 13.49 25.45
C TRP A 440 -25.86 13.62 26.66
N LEU A 441 -25.57 14.86 27.12
CA LEU A 441 -24.80 15.14 28.33
C LEU A 441 -25.63 15.03 29.62
N SER A 442 -26.89 14.55 29.58
CA SER A 442 -27.70 14.40 30.76
C SER A 442 -27.32 13.17 31.62
N GLY A 443 -27.63 13.23 32.93
CA GLY A 443 -27.52 12.08 33.83
C GLY A 443 -26.09 11.57 34.08
N ASP A 444 -25.90 10.25 33.96
CA ASP A 444 -24.68 9.50 34.28
C ASP A 444 -23.40 10.05 33.58
N LEU A 445 -23.53 10.55 32.36
CA LEU A 445 -22.34 11.08 31.62
C LEU A 445 -21.76 12.36 32.27
N LYS A 446 -22.62 13.26 32.81
CA LYS A 446 -22.16 14.45 33.54
C LYS A 446 -21.40 14.07 34.81
N GLU A 447 -21.88 13.06 35.52
CA GLU A 447 -21.27 12.55 36.74
C GLU A 447 -19.93 11.86 36.42
N ARG A 448 -19.90 10.97 35.42
CA ARG A 448 -18.66 10.28 34.97
C ARG A 448 -17.58 11.22 34.45
N LEU A 449 -17.96 12.35 33.85
CA LEU A 449 -17.01 13.37 33.36
C LEU A 449 -16.62 14.37 34.45
N GLY A 450 -17.22 14.33 35.64
CA GLY A 450 -16.93 15.25 36.72
C GLY A 450 -17.26 16.72 36.42
N LEU A 451 -18.13 17.00 35.43
CA LEU A 451 -18.39 18.34 34.90
C LEU A 451 -19.04 19.31 35.93
N LEU A 452 -19.53 18.78 37.03
CA LEU A 452 -20.20 19.56 38.09
C LEU A 452 -19.44 19.52 39.42
N ASN A 453 -18.30 18.81 39.48
CA ASN A 453 -17.45 18.70 40.68
C ASN A 453 -16.26 19.67 40.51
N GLY A 454 -16.47 20.94 40.86
CA GLY A 454 -15.46 21.97 40.91
C GLY A 454 -15.52 22.73 42.24
#